data_3c9fbee726e5fff47055449fe45eedd2
#
_entry.id   3c9fbee726e5fff47055449fe45eedd2
#
_cell.length_a   1.000
_cell.length_b   1.000
_cell.length_c   1.000
_cell.angle_alpha   90.00
_cell.angle_beta   90.00
_cell.angle_gamma   90.00
#
_symmetry.space_group_name_H-M   'P 1'
#
loop_
_entity.id
_entity.type
_entity.pdbx_description
1 polymer ?
#
loop_
_entity_poly.entity_id
_entity_poly.type
_entity_poly.pdbx_seq_one_letter_code
_entity_poly.pdbx_strand_id
1 'polypeptide(L)'
;MRGLAFFLLCLPLAVHGGDQQYEPLADSVRARLSARIADRAVPALNFRSAEDAHRWLNTMQQRLARRIPDRRQRIELLRTVHYEATRAGLDPQLVLGIVEVESGFRKYAVSRAGARGYMQVMPFWVKVIGRRTDNLFHLRTNLRYGCVILRHYLDMEKGNYFRALGRYNGSLGRAEYPNLVFSAWRGRWKYDGPTA
;
A
#
# COMPACT_ATOMS: atom_id res chain seq x y z
N MET A 1 -42.12 -25.14 20.58
CA MET A 1 -41.26 -24.82 19.42
C MET A 1 -40.19 -23.83 19.91
N ARG A 2 -38.97 -24.32 20.12
CA ARG A 2 -37.85 -23.51 20.64
C ARG A 2 -37.02 -23.03 19.44
N GLY A 3 -37.07 -21.73 19.15
CA GLY A 3 -36.25 -21.09 18.10
C GLY A 3 -34.78 -21.07 18.49
N LEU A 4 -33.95 -21.73 17.70
CA LEU A 4 -32.50 -21.69 17.81
C LEU A 4 -31.99 -20.37 17.16
N ALA A 5 -31.57 -19.41 17.97
CA ALA A 5 -30.93 -18.21 17.49
C ALA A 5 -29.49 -18.54 17.09
N PHE A 6 -29.20 -18.51 15.78
CA PHE A 6 -27.84 -18.58 15.26
C PHE A 6 -27.12 -17.25 15.51
N PHE A 7 -26.28 -17.22 16.53
CA PHE A 7 -25.31 -16.14 16.72
C PHE A 7 -24.19 -16.32 15.66
N LEU A 8 -24.21 -15.49 14.62
CA LEU A 8 -23.12 -15.38 13.68
C LEU A 8 -21.95 -14.67 14.41
N LEU A 9 -20.98 -15.47 14.86
CA LEU A 9 -19.72 -14.96 15.42
C LEU A 9 -18.93 -14.32 14.26
N CYS A 10 -18.99 -12.98 14.13
CA CYS A 10 -18.07 -12.23 13.32
C CYS A 10 -16.68 -12.30 13.98
N LEU A 11 -15.89 -13.31 13.59
CA LEU A 11 -14.47 -13.35 13.91
C LEU A 11 -13.81 -12.12 13.27
N PRO A 12 -13.08 -11.31 14.05
CA PRO A 12 -12.29 -10.23 13.45
C PRO A 12 -11.25 -10.89 12.55
N LEU A 13 -11.27 -10.55 11.26
CA LEU A 13 -10.19 -10.86 10.33
C LEU A 13 -8.89 -10.34 10.96
N ALA A 14 -8.08 -11.26 11.44
CA ALA A 14 -6.75 -10.94 11.93
C ALA A 14 -6.00 -10.29 10.77
N VAL A 15 -5.69 -9.01 10.93
CA VAL A 15 -4.78 -8.30 10.02
C VAL A 15 -3.45 -9.01 10.14
N HIS A 16 -3.11 -9.82 9.15
CA HIS A 16 -1.80 -10.44 9.00
C HIS A 16 -0.85 -9.35 8.50
N GLY A 17 -0.56 -8.39 9.37
CA GLY A 17 0.39 -7.33 9.10
C GLY A 17 1.80 -7.89 8.99
N GLY A 18 2.46 -7.52 7.95
CA GLY A 18 3.73 -7.96 7.41
C GLY A 18 4.79 -8.42 8.42
N ASP A 19 5.25 -9.63 8.21
CA ASP A 19 6.45 -10.21 8.85
C ASP A 19 7.68 -9.98 7.96
N GLN A 20 7.82 -8.78 7.36
CA GLN A 20 8.99 -8.43 6.55
C GLN A 20 10.26 -8.69 7.36
N GLN A 21 11.13 -9.52 6.82
CA GLN A 21 12.43 -9.81 7.43
C GLN A 21 13.48 -8.84 6.87
N TYR A 22 14.40 -8.42 7.74
CA TYR A 22 15.54 -7.61 7.31
C TYR A 22 16.53 -8.50 6.55
N GLU A 23 16.77 -8.15 5.27
CA GLU A 23 17.85 -8.71 4.48
C GLU A 23 18.91 -7.63 4.26
N PRO A 24 20.22 -7.90 4.46
CA PRO A 24 21.28 -6.95 4.17
C PRO A 24 21.24 -6.49 2.71
N LEU A 25 21.25 -5.19 2.49
CA LEU A 25 21.28 -4.58 1.18
C LEU A 25 22.73 -4.26 0.76
N ALA A 26 23.08 -4.51 -0.49
CA ALA A 26 24.30 -3.97 -1.08
C ALA A 26 24.28 -2.43 -1.00
N ASP A 27 25.44 -1.80 -0.83
CA ASP A 27 25.54 -0.34 -0.63
C ASP A 27 24.94 0.46 -1.78
N SER A 28 25.14 0.02 -3.01
CA SER A 28 24.55 0.64 -4.21
C SER A 28 23.03 0.57 -4.23
N VAL A 29 22.45 -0.55 -3.77
CA VAL A 29 21.00 -0.72 -3.65
C VAL A 29 20.47 0.20 -2.55
N ARG A 30 21.11 0.21 -1.38
CA ARG A 30 20.75 1.09 -0.25
C ARG A 30 20.78 2.56 -0.67
N ALA A 31 21.86 3.02 -1.34
CA ALA A 31 21.98 4.39 -1.81
C ALA A 31 20.84 4.78 -2.79
N ARG A 32 20.50 3.90 -3.73
CA ARG A 32 19.40 4.11 -4.68
C ARG A 32 18.05 4.21 -3.98
N LEU A 33 17.77 3.34 -3.03
CA LEU A 33 16.50 3.38 -2.27
C LEU A 33 16.43 4.65 -1.40
N SER A 34 17.52 5.02 -0.73
CA SER A 34 17.60 6.24 0.08
C SER A 34 17.35 7.50 -0.76
N ALA A 35 17.91 7.58 -1.96
CA ALA A 35 17.65 8.69 -2.89
C ALA A 35 16.15 8.80 -3.23
N ARG A 36 15.48 7.67 -3.48
CA ARG A 36 14.03 7.64 -3.74
C ARG A 36 13.19 8.05 -2.52
N ILE A 37 13.65 7.75 -1.31
CA ILE A 37 12.97 8.18 -0.07
C ILE A 37 13.17 9.68 0.17
N ALA A 38 14.32 10.24 -0.18
CA ALA A 38 14.67 11.65 0.08
C ALA A 38 13.91 12.67 -0.79
N ASP A 39 13.26 12.25 -1.87
CA ASP A 39 12.52 13.14 -2.78
C ASP A 39 11.43 13.95 -2.05
N ARG A 40 11.35 15.25 -2.33
CA ARG A 40 10.47 16.24 -1.70
C ARG A 40 9.46 16.88 -2.66
N ALA A 41 9.40 16.42 -3.92
CA ALA A 41 8.46 16.97 -4.89
C ALA A 41 7.01 16.92 -4.41
N VAL A 42 6.21 17.92 -4.75
CA VAL A 42 4.79 17.99 -4.34
C VAL A 42 3.99 16.93 -5.08
N PRO A 43 3.11 16.18 -4.38
CA PRO A 43 2.26 15.19 -5.04
C PRO A 43 1.35 15.81 -6.10
N ALA A 44 1.53 15.37 -7.35
CA ALA A 44 0.68 15.75 -8.47
C ALA A 44 0.04 14.49 -9.09
N LEU A 45 -1.16 14.63 -9.62
CA LEU A 45 -1.78 13.57 -10.41
C LEU A 45 -1.14 13.59 -11.81
N ASN A 46 -0.67 12.44 -12.26
CA ASN A 46 -0.11 12.28 -13.61
C ASN A 46 -1.12 11.52 -14.47
N PHE A 47 -1.92 12.28 -15.23
CA PHE A 47 -2.89 11.77 -16.20
C PHE A 47 -2.73 12.53 -17.51
N ARG A 48 -3.26 11.96 -18.61
CA ARG A 48 -3.23 12.60 -19.94
C ARG A 48 -4.04 13.89 -19.98
N SER A 49 -5.11 13.97 -19.17
CA SER A 49 -5.97 15.14 -19.07
C SER A 49 -6.45 15.37 -17.63
N ALA A 50 -6.87 16.58 -17.31
CA ALA A 50 -7.52 16.92 -16.06
C ALA A 50 -8.84 16.15 -15.87
N GLU A 51 -9.55 15.88 -16.97
CA GLU A 51 -10.80 15.13 -16.97
C GLU A 51 -10.57 13.66 -16.57
N ASP A 52 -9.52 13.01 -17.07
CA ASP A 52 -9.14 11.66 -16.68
C ASP A 52 -8.80 11.59 -15.20
N ALA A 53 -8.04 12.58 -14.70
CA ALA A 53 -7.72 12.70 -13.28
C ALA A 53 -8.98 12.83 -12.43
N HIS A 54 -9.94 13.64 -12.84
CA HIS A 54 -11.22 13.82 -12.15
C HIS A 54 -12.07 12.54 -12.17
N ARG A 55 -12.16 11.85 -13.31
CA ARG A 55 -12.90 10.58 -13.43
C ARG A 55 -12.33 9.52 -12.49
N TRP A 56 -11.00 9.33 -12.51
CA TRP A 56 -10.33 8.41 -11.61
C TRP A 56 -10.58 8.75 -10.15
N LEU A 57 -10.34 10.01 -9.78
CA LEU A 57 -10.49 10.47 -8.41
C LEU A 57 -11.93 10.29 -7.90
N ASN A 58 -12.93 10.61 -8.71
CA ASN A 58 -14.35 10.44 -8.36
C ASN A 58 -14.70 8.97 -8.16
N THR A 59 -14.26 8.10 -9.06
CA THR A 59 -14.49 6.65 -8.94
C THR A 59 -13.89 6.10 -7.66
N MET A 60 -12.62 6.42 -7.38
CA MET A 60 -11.93 5.90 -6.21
C MET A 60 -12.47 6.47 -4.89
N GLN A 61 -12.90 7.75 -4.88
CA GLN A 61 -13.54 8.34 -3.72
C GLN A 61 -14.84 7.63 -3.32
N GLN A 62 -15.67 7.26 -4.30
CA GLN A 62 -16.91 6.53 -4.03
C GLN A 62 -16.63 5.18 -3.40
N ARG A 63 -15.62 4.44 -3.89
CA ARG A 63 -15.21 3.15 -3.35
C ARG A 63 -14.67 3.24 -1.92
N LEU A 64 -14.04 4.36 -1.57
CA LEU A 64 -13.48 4.62 -0.23
C LEU A 64 -14.50 5.19 0.76
N ALA A 65 -15.66 5.67 0.33
CA ALA A 65 -16.57 6.47 1.15
C ALA A 65 -16.98 5.79 2.48
N ARG A 66 -17.20 4.45 2.45
CA ARG A 66 -17.53 3.66 3.65
C ARG A 66 -16.37 3.50 4.63
N ARG A 67 -15.12 3.52 4.15
CA ARG A 67 -13.93 3.31 4.97
C ARG A 67 -13.35 4.61 5.53
N ILE A 68 -13.44 5.67 4.76
CA ILE A 68 -12.98 7.01 5.13
C ILE A 68 -14.14 7.98 4.85
N PRO A 69 -14.99 8.30 5.84
CA PRO A 69 -16.13 9.20 5.65
C PRO A 69 -15.75 10.62 5.26
N ASP A 70 -14.61 11.13 5.75
CA ASP A 70 -14.13 12.47 5.43
C ASP A 70 -13.64 12.57 3.97
N ARG A 71 -14.28 13.47 3.19
CA ARG A 71 -13.97 13.67 1.78
C ARG A 71 -12.57 14.23 1.55
N ARG A 72 -12.08 15.13 2.41
CA ARG A 72 -10.76 15.74 2.28
C ARG A 72 -9.67 14.70 2.49
N GLN A 73 -9.82 13.87 3.52
CA GLN A 73 -8.90 12.75 3.78
C GLN A 73 -8.87 11.76 2.62
N ARG A 74 -10.02 11.44 2.00
CA ARG A 74 -10.04 10.57 0.81
C ARG A 74 -9.25 11.16 -0.36
N ILE A 75 -9.47 12.44 -0.65
CA ILE A 75 -8.78 13.13 -1.76
C ILE A 75 -7.28 13.17 -1.50
N GLU A 76 -6.86 13.53 -0.29
CA GLU A 76 -5.45 13.57 0.09
C GLU A 76 -4.79 12.19 -0.03
N LEU A 77 -5.45 11.15 0.50
CA LEU A 77 -4.98 9.77 0.38
C LEU A 77 -4.83 9.35 -1.09
N LEU A 78 -5.87 9.54 -1.90
CA LEU A 78 -5.87 9.11 -3.29
C LEU A 78 -4.82 9.84 -4.13
N ARG A 79 -4.67 11.14 -3.95
CA ARG A 79 -3.60 11.92 -4.61
C ARG A 79 -2.22 11.41 -4.22
N THR A 80 -2.02 11.13 -2.93
CA THR A 80 -0.74 10.65 -2.43
C THR A 80 -0.44 9.23 -2.91
N VAL A 81 -1.44 8.34 -2.91
CA VAL A 81 -1.31 6.97 -3.47
C VAL A 81 -0.94 7.04 -4.95
N HIS A 82 -1.68 7.81 -5.74
CA HIS A 82 -1.40 7.94 -7.16
C HIS A 82 0.02 8.43 -7.41
N TYR A 83 0.42 9.51 -6.73
CA TYR A 83 1.74 10.10 -6.88
C TYR A 83 2.87 9.13 -6.50
N GLU A 84 2.82 8.52 -5.30
CA GLU A 84 3.90 7.65 -4.84
C GLU A 84 3.94 6.32 -5.61
N ALA A 85 2.79 5.81 -6.06
CA ALA A 85 2.72 4.62 -6.92
C ALA A 85 3.33 4.90 -8.31
N THR A 86 2.85 5.92 -9.02
CA THR A 86 3.36 6.24 -10.37
C THR A 86 4.85 6.59 -10.36
N ARG A 87 5.30 7.34 -9.36
CA ARG A 87 6.71 7.64 -9.16
C ARG A 87 7.58 6.41 -8.95
N ALA A 88 7.03 5.36 -8.32
CA ALA A 88 7.70 4.08 -8.14
C ALA A 88 7.53 3.13 -9.34
N GLY A 89 6.81 3.52 -10.39
CA GLY A 89 6.49 2.67 -11.53
C GLY A 89 5.53 1.53 -11.16
N LEU A 90 4.60 1.79 -10.22
CA LEU A 90 3.57 0.87 -9.78
C LEU A 90 2.19 1.37 -10.21
N ASP A 91 1.26 0.44 -10.40
CA ASP A 91 -0.15 0.76 -10.60
C ASP A 91 -0.77 1.32 -9.29
N PRO A 92 -1.37 2.53 -9.29
CA PRO A 92 -2.05 3.08 -8.13
C PRO A 92 -3.16 2.18 -7.57
N GLN A 93 -3.84 1.42 -8.42
CA GLN A 93 -4.89 0.49 -8.03
C GLN A 93 -4.33 -0.72 -7.28
N LEU A 94 -3.15 -1.20 -7.67
CA LEU A 94 -2.41 -2.22 -6.89
C LEU A 94 -2.09 -1.70 -5.49
N VAL A 95 -1.59 -0.46 -5.38
CA VAL A 95 -1.25 0.15 -4.09
C VAL A 95 -2.49 0.32 -3.21
N LEU A 96 -3.65 0.70 -3.78
CA LEU A 96 -4.92 0.72 -3.05
C LEU A 96 -5.31 -0.67 -2.55
N GLY A 97 -5.11 -1.71 -3.35
CA GLY A 97 -5.32 -3.11 -2.95
C GLY A 97 -4.45 -3.52 -1.77
N ILE A 98 -3.17 -3.15 -1.79
CA ILE A 98 -2.23 -3.40 -0.70
C ILE A 98 -2.67 -2.67 0.57
N VAL A 99 -2.99 -1.37 0.50
CA VAL A 99 -3.47 -0.58 1.65
C VAL A 99 -4.73 -1.19 2.26
N GLU A 100 -5.63 -1.72 1.42
CA GLU A 100 -6.83 -2.41 1.90
C GLU A 100 -6.48 -3.66 2.69
N VAL A 101 -5.60 -4.52 2.18
CA VAL A 101 -5.20 -5.78 2.81
C VAL A 101 -4.39 -5.54 4.07
N GLU A 102 -3.44 -4.59 4.03
CA GLU A 102 -2.51 -4.32 5.13
C GLU A 102 -3.15 -3.63 6.33
N SER A 103 -3.97 -2.62 6.08
CA SER A 103 -4.49 -1.79 7.17
C SER A 103 -5.99 -1.55 7.15
N GLY A 104 -6.69 -1.94 6.07
CA GLY A 104 -8.07 -1.52 5.84
C GLY A 104 -8.22 0.00 5.81
N PHE A 105 -7.21 0.70 5.30
CA PHE A 105 -7.12 2.17 5.26
C PHE A 105 -7.00 2.86 6.63
N ARG A 106 -6.52 2.17 7.66
CA ARG A 106 -6.30 2.74 9.00
C ARG A 106 -4.92 3.38 9.11
N LYS A 107 -4.89 4.70 9.26
CA LYS A 107 -3.67 5.51 9.35
C LYS A 107 -2.71 5.05 10.47
N TYR A 108 -3.26 4.69 11.60
CA TYR A 108 -2.51 4.34 12.82
C TYR A 108 -2.49 2.84 13.09
N ALA A 109 -2.66 2.01 12.04
CA ALA A 109 -2.55 0.57 12.19
C ALA A 109 -1.15 0.17 12.66
N VAL A 110 -1.09 -0.76 13.63
CA VAL A 110 0.14 -1.40 14.09
C VAL A 110 -0.11 -2.89 14.16
N SER A 111 0.75 -3.69 13.52
CA SER A 111 0.68 -5.15 13.59
C SER A 111 1.36 -5.69 14.85
N ARG A 112 1.16 -6.98 15.14
CA ARG A 112 1.88 -7.66 16.25
C ARG A 112 3.40 -7.62 16.05
N ALA A 113 3.88 -7.67 14.81
CA ALA A 113 5.30 -7.56 14.46
C ALA A 113 5.83 -6.11 14.50
N GLY A 114 4.97 -5.11 14.73
CA GLY A 114 5.33 -3.70 14.79
C GLY A 114 5.31 -2.96 13.46
N ALA A 115 4.78 -3.55 12.39
CA ALA A 115 4.56 -2.87 11.12
C ALA A 115 3.57 -1.71 11.29
N ARG A 116 3.74 -0.59 10.55
CA ARG A 116 3.04 0.67 10.83
C ARG A 116 2.35 1.27 9.61
N GLY A 117 1.17 1.84 9.86
CA GLY A 117 0.45 2.73 8.96
C GLY A 117 -0.23 2.03 7.79
N TYR A 118 -0.57 2.79 6.77
CA TYR A 118 -1.39 2.35 5.63
C TYR A 118 -0.86 1.11 4.91
N MET A 119 0.45 1.07 4.61
CA MET A 119 1.11 -0.03 3.91
C MET A 119 1.89 -0.96 4.84
N GLN A 120 1.68 -0.87 6.17
CA GLN A 120 2.32 -1.74 7.18
C GLN A 120 3.84 -1.87 7.00
N VAL A 121 4.51 -0.72 6.93
CA VAL A 121 5.97 -0.67 6.77
C VAL A 121 6.66 -1.00 8.09
N MET A 122 7.65 -1.90 8.04
CA MET A 122 8.45 -2.26 9.20
C MET A 122 9.44 -1.13 9.58
N PRO A 123 9.58 -0.80 10.88
CA PRO A 123 10.43 0.31 11.33
C PRO A 123 11.92 0.18 10.99
N PHE A 124 12.44 -1.03 10.78
CA PHE A 124 13.82 -1.20 10.37
C PHE A 124 14.16 -0.51 9.04
N TRP A 125 13.19 -0.41 8.11
CA TRP A 125 13.39 0.28 6.85
C TRP A 125 13.77 1.75 7.03
N VAL A 126 13.23 2.42 8.04
CA VAL A 126 13.62 3.81 8.38
C VAL A 126 15.11 3.88 8.70
N LYS A 127 15.63 2.90 9.43
CA LYS A 127 17.06 2.84 9.78
C LYS A 127 17.94 2.52 8.58
N VAL A 128 17.44 1.71 7.63
CA VAL A 128 18.23 1.19 6.49
C VAL A 128 18.31 2.19 5.34
N ILE A 129 17.17 2.83 4.98
CA ILE A 129 17.08 3.65 3.77
C ILE A 129 16.55 5.07 4.02
N GLY A 130 16.16 5.42 5.23
CA GLY A 130 15.51 6.68 5.56
C GLY A 130 16.29 7.54 6.54
N ARG A 131 15.57 8.47 7.16
CA ARG A 131 16.09 9.36 8.22
C ARG A 131 15.47 8.98 9.55
N ARG A 132 16.22 9.11 10.65
CA ARG A 132 15.72 8.80 12.00
C ARG A 132 14.46 9.60 12.40
N THR A 133 14.21 10.72 11.74
CA THR A 133 13.05 11.60 11.95
C THR A 133 11.83 11.18 11.14
N ASP A 134 11.94 10.18 10.23
CA ASP A 134 10.83 9.76 9.41
C ASP A 134 9.78 9.04 10.24
N ASN A 135 8.54 9.55 10.21
CA ASN A 135 7.41 9.00 10.92
C ASN A 135 6.51 8.19 9.98
N LEU A 136 6.46 6.88 10.20
CA LEU A 136 5.66 5.95 9.38
C LEU A 136 4.14 6.09 9.54
N PHE A 137 3.65 6.94 10.45
CA PHE A 137 2.23 7.30 10.53
C PHE A 137 1.90 8.55 9.70
N HIS A 138 2.89 9.25 9.16
CA HIS A 138 2.62 10.29 8.17
C HIS A 138 2.25 9.64 6.84
N LEU A 139 1.12 10.06 6.27
CA LEU A 139 0.54 9.51 5.05
C LEU A 139 1.58 9.36 3.93
N ARG A 140 2.21 10.47 3.56
CA ARG A 140 3.16 10.49 2.46
C ARG A 140 4.41 9.66 2.73
N THR A 141 4.94 9.74 3.95
CA THR A 141 6.10 8.95 4.36
C THR A 141 5.79 7.45 4.24
N ASN A 142 4.67 7.01 4.78
CA ASN A 142 4.27 5.61 4.75
C ASN A 142 4.11 5.07 3.33
N LEU A 143 3.34 5.77 2.48
CA LEU A 143 3.12 5.36 1.09
C LEU A 143 4.41 5.36 0.27
N ARG A 144 5.29 6.34 0.49
CA ARG A 144 6.60 6.40 -0.16
C ARG A 144 7.47 5.19 0.17
N TYR A 145 7.62 4.90 1.46
CA TYR A 145 8.37 3.70 1.88
C TYR A 145 7.76 2.45 1.30
N GLY A 146 6.46 2.25 1.43
CA GLY A 146 5.77 1.07 0.93
C GLY A 146 5.96 0.88 -0.57
N CYS A 147 5.77 1.93 -1.37
CA CYS A 147 5.96 1.87 -2.83
C CYS A 147 7.42 1.62 -3.22
N VAL A 148 8.39 2.27 -2.57
CA VAL A 148 9.82 2.08 -2.84
C VAL A 148 10.26 0.65 -2.52
N ILE A 149 9.81 0.10 -1.39
CA ILE A 149 10.10 -1.27 -0.95
C ILE A 149 9.47 -2.29 -1.90
N LEU A 150 8.19 -2.10 -2.25
CA LEU A 150 7.52 -2.99 -3.19
C LEU A 150 8.21 -2.98 -4.57
N ARG A 151 8.59 -1.80 -5.07
CA ARG A 151 9.33 -1.67 -6.33
C ARG A 151 10.68 -2.40 -6.26
N HIS A 152 11.39 -2.28 -5.16
CA HIS A 152 12.63 -3.02 -4.94
C HIS A 152 12.41 -4.54 -5.04
N TYR A 153 11.41 -5.07 -4.35
CA TYR A 153 11.10 -6.50 -4.44
C TYR A 153 10.62 -6.93 -5.84
N LEU A 154 9.89 -6.06 -6.53
CA LEU A 154 9.47 -6.34 -7.89
C LEU A 154 10.66 -6.39 -8.87
N ASP A 155 11.67 -5.52 -8.67
CA ASP A 155 12.91 -5.55 -9.44
C ASP A 155 13.72 -6.85 -9.15
N MET A 156 13.83 -7.24 -7.88
CA MET A 156 14.47 -8.50 -7.48
C MET A 156 13.80 -9.73 -8.11
N GLU A 157 12.48 -9.74 -8.16
CA GLU A 157 11.68 -10.84 -8.70
C GLU A 157 11.39 -10.68 -10.21
N LYS A 158 12.17 -9.84 -10.92
CA LYS A 158 12.11 -9.65 -12.38
C LYS A 158 10.68 -9.36 -12.89
N GLY A 159 9.92 -8.55 -12.16
CA GLY A 159 8.55 -8.20 -12.50
C GLY A 159 7.47 -9.19 -12.05
N ASN A 160 7.83 -10.26 -11.36
CA ASN A 160 6.86 -11.21 -10.83
C ASN A 160 6.15 -10.63 -9.59
N TYR A 161 4.95 -10.10 -9.78
CA TYR A 161 4.14 -9.50 -8.71
C TYR A 161 3.79 -10.48 -7.59
N PHE A 162 3.49 -11.76 -7.93
CA PHE A 162 3.15 -12.76 -6.92
C PHE A 162 4.29 -12.95 -5.92
N ARG A 163 5.51 -13.10 -6.42
CA ARG A 163 6.69 -13.29 -5.58
C ARG A 163 7.09 -12.01 -4.85
N ALA A 164 7.01 -10.86 -5.53
CA ALA A 164 7.28 -9.55 -4.93
C ALA A 164 6.35 -9.23 -3.76
N LEU A 165 5.06 -9.52 -3.89
CA LEU A 165 4.07 -9.40 -2.81
C LEU A 165 4.37 -10.37 -1.66
N GLY A 166 4.77 -11.60 -1.97
CA GLY A 166 5.22 -12.57 -0.96
C GLY A 166 6.42 -12.07 -0.15
N ARG A 167 7.43 -11.45 -0.81
CA ARG A 167 8.55 -10.80 -0.11
C ARG A 167 8.10 -9.60 0.72
N TYR A 168 7.23 -8.76 0.13
CA TYR A 168 6.71 -7.58 0.80
C TYR A 168 6.01 -7.91 2.13
N ASN A 169 5.25 -8.98 2.16
CA ASN A 169 4.54 -9.43 3.36
C ASN A 169 5.40 -10.35 4.28
N GLY A 170 6.54 -10.87 3.80
CA GLY A 170 7.34 -11.88 4.50
C GLY A 170 6.79 -13.30 4.38
N SER A 171 5.93 -13.53 3.39
CA SER A 171 5.28 -14.83 3.13
C SER A 171 5.69 -15.45 1.78
N LEU A 172 6.96 -15.26 1.38
CA LEU A 172 7.46 -15.76 0.11
C LEU A 172 7.19 -17.28 -0.03
N GLY A 173 6.61 -17.66 -1.16
CA GLY A 173 6.21 -19.04 -1.43
C GLY A 173 4.79 -19.40 -0.98
N ARG A 174 4.10 -18.52 -0.23
CA ARG A 174 2.69 -18.70 0.17
C ARG A 174 1.77 -17.88 -0.72
N ALA A 175 0.59 -18.42 -1.01
CA ALA A 175 -0.35 -17.82 -1.96
C ALA A 175 -1.37 -16.85 -1.31
N GLU A 176 -1.60 -16.97 -0.01
CA GLU A 176 -2.70 -16.30 0.68
C GLU A 176 -2.64 -14.79 0.51
N TYR A 177 -1.52 -14.18 0.88
CA TYR A 177 -1.37 -12.73 0.79
C TYR A 177 -1.38 -12.20 -0.64
N PRO A 178 -0.58 -12.73 -1.59
CA PRO A 178 -0.66 -12.31 -2.98
C PRO A 178 -2.05 -12.42 -3.56
N ASN A 179 -2.79 -13.49 -3.28
CA ASN A 179 -4.15 -13.69 -3.78
C ASN A 179 -5.13 -12.66 -3.21
N LEU A 180 -5.03 -12.31 -1.92
CA LEU A 180 -5.84 -11.23 -1.33
C LEU A 180 -5.59 -9.89 -2.03
N VAL A 181 -4.33 -9.55 -2.27
CA VAL A 181 -3.97 -8.31 -2.97
C VAL A 181 -4.47 -8.33 -4.42
N PHE A 182 -4.30 -9.43 -5.15
CA PHE A 182 -4.81 -9.55 -6.52
C PHE A 182 -6.33 -9.47 -6.59
N SER A 183 -7.03 -10.09 -5.64
CA SER A 183 -8.49 -9.99 -5.55
C SER A 183 -8.95 -8.55 -5.33
N ALA A 184 -8.29 -7.82 -4.43
CA ALA A 184 -8.58 -6.42 -4.20
C ALA A 184 -8.26 -5.55 -5.43
N TRP A 185 -7.08 -5.72 -6.01
CA TRP A 185 -6.60 -4.96 -7.17
C TRP A 185 -7.49 -5.14 -8.40
N ARG A 186 -7.71 -6.40 -8.81
CA ARG A 186 -8.46 -6.75 -10.03
C ARG A 186 -9.97 -6.74 -9.86
N GLY A 187 -10.45 -6.68 -8.63
CA GLY A 187 -11.86 -6.57 -8.28
C GLY A 187 -12.23 -5.15 -7.87
N ARG A 188 -12.19 -4.87 -6.55
CA ARG A 188 -12.67 -3.60 -5.98
C ARG A 188 -11.96 -2.36 -6.52
N TRP A 189 -10.65 -2.44 -6.78
CA TRP A 189 -9.85 -1.30 -7.25
C TRP A 189 -9.63 -1.27 -8.75
N LYS A 190 -10.17 -2.24 -9.49
CA LYS A 190 -10.06 -2.25 -10.95
C LYS A 190 -10.58 -0.94 -11.55
N TYR A 191 -9.80 -0.34 -12.44
CA TYR A 191 -10.18 0.87 -13.15
C TYR A 191 -9.90 0.68 -14.64
N ASP A 192 -10.95 0.79 -15.47
CA ASP A 192 -10.87 0.56 -16.91
C ASP A 192 -10.78 1.88 -17.70
N GLY A 193 -10.68 3.02 -17.00
CA GLY A 193 -10.47 4.32 -17.63
C GLY A 193 -8.99 4.59 -17.94
N PRO A 194 -8.70 5.70 -18.63
CA PRO A 194 -7.33 6.12 -18.91
C PRO A 194 -6.50 6.24 -17.63
N THR A 195 -5.31 5.65 -17.64
CA THR A 195 -4.27 5.81 -16.62
C THR A 195 -3.08 6.56 -17.23
N ALA A 196 -2.18 7.03 -16.39
CA ALA A 196 -0.97 7.74 -16.81
C ALA A 196 -0.10 6.90 -17.74
#